data_f815367af9dc9576f48ac57d476b531a
#
_entry.id   f815367af9dc9576f48ac57d476b531a
#
_cell.length_a   1.000
_cell.length_b   1.000
_cell.length_c   1.000
_cell.angle_alpha   90.00
_cell.angle_beta   90.00
_cell.angle_gamma   90.00
#
_symmetry.space_group_name_H-M   'P 1'
#
loop_
_entity.id
_entity.type
_entity.pdbx_description
1 polymer ?
#
loop_
_entity_poly.entity_id
_entity_poly.type
_entity_poly.pdbx_seq_one_letter_code
_entity_poly.pdbx_strand_id
1 'polypeptide(L)'
;MQITTFNPMILTSIDNAENIIKLFEELGFEKQHEVENVDNRGITSVRMKDANGFYVDVAQTHVEKDLTTMRMNVRDYEEAYDFLKAHGFKNVTGEDKTVESASAKSCLMVSPSGFSIQLTQHIRKEDK
;
A
#
# COMPACT_ATOMS: atom_id res chain seq x y z
N MET A 1 -1.63 -10.23 16.58
CA MET A 1 -1.35 -9.24 15.51
C MET A 1 -2.58 -8.35 15.35
N GLN A 2 -2.36 -7.04 15.26
CA GLN A 2 -3.47 -6.10 15.13
C GLN A 2 -3.44 -5.41 13.77
N ILE A 3 -4.43 -5.74 12.95
CA ILE A 3 -4.65 -5.14 11.63
C ILE A 3 -5.57 -3.93 11.82
N THR A 4 -5.18 -2.78 11.30
CA THR A 4 -5.96 -1.55 11.42
C THR A 4 -6.75 -1.22 10.17
N THR A 5 -6.27 -1.58 8.99
CA THR A 5 -7.04 -1.52 7.74
C THR A 5 -6.61 -2.66 6.83
N PHE A 6 -7.53 -3.06 5.96
CA PHE A 6 -7.28 -4.13 4.99
C PHE A 6 -8.12 -3.84 3.75
N ASN A 7 -7.47 -3.49 2.64
CA ASN A 7 -8.21 -3.06 1.44
C ASN A 7 -7.38 -3.25 0.17
N PRO A 8 -8.03 -3.29 -1.00
CA PRO A 8 -7.31 -3.41 -2.27
C PRO A 8 -6.42 -2.19 -2.51
N MET A 9 -5.28 -2.44 -3.14
CA MET A 9 -4.37 -1.39 -3.60
C MET A 9 -4.02 -1.66 -5.06
N ILE A 10 -4.22 -0.67 -5.90
CA ILE A 10 -3.87 -0.73 -7.31
C ILE A 10 -2.50 -0.10 -7.51
N LEU A 11 -1.56 -0.88 -8.03
CA LEU A 11 -0.24 -0.38 -8.40
C LEU A 11 -0.29 -0.08 -9.90
N THR A 12 -0.06 1.18 -10.27
CA THR A 12 -0.19 1.62 -11.65
C THR A 12 0.95 2.57 -12.02
N SER A 13 1.15 2.80 -13.31
CA SER A 13 2.19 3.73 -13.77
C SER A 13 1.81 5.17 -13.43
N ILE A 14 2.82 6.04 -13.38
CA ILE A 14 2.62 7.47 -13.13
C ILE A 14 1.65 8.05 -14.16
N ASP A 15 1.81 7.67 -15.43
CA ASP A 15 0.98 8.19 -16.52
C ASP A 15 -0.47 7.71 -16.46
N ASN A 16 -0.72 6.56 -15.86
CA ASN A 16 -2.07 5.96 -15.83
C ASN A 16 -2.83 6.23 -14.53
N ALA A 17 -2.17 6.75 -13.51
CA ALA A 17 -2.78 6.91 -12.19
C ALA A 17 -4.06 7.75 -12.22
N GLU A 18 -4.06 8.85 -12.97
CA GLU A 18 -5.25 9.70 -13.07
C GLU A 18 -6.45 8.96 -13.67
N ASN A 19 -6.21 8.06 -14.63
CA ASN A 19 -7.30 7.27 -15.22
C ASN A 19 -7.92 6.34 -14.19
N ILE A 20 -7.09 5.73 -13.34
CA ILE A 20 -7.58 4.83 -12.29
C ILE A 20 -8.35 5.63 -11.24
N ILE A 21 -7.83 6.79 -10.83
CA ILE A 21 -8.50 7.65 -9.86
C ILE A 21 -9.87 8.10 -10.39
N LYS A 22 -9.94 8.51 -11.64
CA LYS A 22 -11.22 8.90 -12.26
C LYS A 22 -12.23 7.77 -12.30
N LEU A 23 -11.76 6.55 -12.60
CA LEU A 23 -12.62 5.37 -12.57
C LEU A 23 -13.27 5.21 -11.19
N PHE A 24 -12.48 5.30 -10.13
CA PHE A 24 -13.00 5.15 -8.78
C PHE A 24 -13.88 6.33 -8.37
N GLU A 25 -13.57 7.55 -8.82
CA GLU A 25 -14.44 8.69 -8.58
C GLU A 25 -15.83 8.47 -9.21
N GLU A 26 -15.88 7.93 -10.42
CA GLU A 26 -17.14 7.63 -11.09
C GLU A 26 -17.91 6.49 -10.39
N LEU A 27 -17.18 5.59 -9.69
CA LEU A 27 -17.80 4.55 -8.88
C LEU A 27 -18.32 5.07 -7.53
N GLY A 28 -18.02 6.33 -7.19
CA GLY A 28 -18.48 6.92 -5.94
C GLY A 28 -17.44 7.07 -4.86
N PHE A 29 -16.18 6.86 -5.19
CA PHE A 29 -15.08 7.06 -4.23
C PHE A 29 -14.61 8.51 -4.27
N GLU A 30 -14.15 9.00 -3.13
CA GLU A 30 -13.54 10.32 -3.00
C GLU A 30 -12.14 10.19 -2.41
N LYS A 31 -11.25 11.09 -2.82
CA LYS A 31 -9.90 11.14 -2.24
C LYS A 31 -9.99 11.48 -0.77
N GLN A 32 -9.35 10.67 0.06
CA GLN A 32 -9.28 10.87 1.51
C GLN A 32 -7.92 11.39 1.94
N HIS A 33 -6.86 10.86 1.33
CA HIS A 33 -5.50 11.11 1.75
C HIS A 33 -4.57 10.89 0.58
N GLU A 34 -3.56 11.74 0.47
CA GLU A 34 -2.57 11.63 -0.58
C GLU A 34 -1.17 11.76 0.03
N VAL A 35 -0.29 10.85 -0.31
CA VAL A 35 1.12 10.88 0.09
C VAL A 35 1.96 11.08 -1.15
N GLU A 36 2.66 12.21 -1.22
CA GLU A 36 3.50 12.55 -2.36
C GLU A 36 4.95 12.15 -2.12
N ASN A 37 5.68 11.97 -3.21
CA ASN A 37 7.11 11.69 -3.20
C ASN A 37 7.48 10.52 -2.28
N VAL A 38 6.73 9.42 -2.40
CA VAL A 38 6.98 8.22 -1.61
C VAL A 38 8.41 7.73 -1.84
N ASP A 39 9.16 7.52 -0.75
CA ASP A 39 10.53 7.02 -0.77
C ASP A 39 11.47 7.89 -1.65
N ASN A 40 11.19 9.19 -1.75
CA ASN A 40 11.94 10.15 -2.56
C ASN A 40 12.02 9.79 -4.05
N ARG A 41 11.02 9.05 -4.56
CA ARG A 41 10.98 8.61 -5.96
C ARG A 41 10.08 9.46 -6.84
N GLY A 42 9.47 10.51 -6.29
CA GLY A 42 8.55 11.36 -7.04
C GLY A 42 7.22 10.70 -7.36
N ILE A 43 6.88 9.62 -6.70
CA ILE A 43 5.62 8.89 -6.90
C ILE A 43 4.62 9.24 -5.81
N THR A 44 3.33 9.10 -6.13
CA THR A 44 2.24 9.48 -5.24
C THR A 44 1.36 8.28 -4.93
N SER A 45 0.87 8.21 -3.70
CA SER A 45 -0.11 7.21 -3.27
C SER A 45 -1.36 7.93 -2.78
N VAL A 46 -2.52 7.54 -3.28
CA VAL A 46 -3.81 8.17 -2.97
C VAL A 46 -4.73 7.15 -2.33
N ARG A 47 -5.28 7.48 -1.17
CA ARG A 47 -6.32 6.67 -0.54
C ARG A 47 -7.69 7.24 -0.88
N MET A 48 -8.59 6.38 -1.31
CA MET A 48 -9.96 6.76 -1.67
C MET A 48 -10.96 5.97 -0.84
N LYS A 49 -12.11 6.56 -0.58
CA LYS A 49 -13.17 5.96 0.24
C LYS A 49 -14.53 6.26 -0.35
N ASP A 50 -15.43 5.27 -0.36
CA ASP A 50 -16.80 5.48 -0.80
C ASP A 50 -17.75 5.75 0.37
N ALA A 51 -19.02 5.99 0.06
CA ALA A 51 -20.04 6.29 1.08
C ALA A 51 -20.35 5.11 2.00
N ASN A 52 -20.00 3.90 1.59
CA ASN A 52 -20.23 2.68 2.38
C ASN A 52 -19.07 2.35 3.30
N GLY A 53 -18.00 3.13 3.24
CA GLY A 53 -16.82 2.90 4.06
C GLY A 53 -15.79 1.96 3.43
N PHE A 54 -15.91 1.64 2.15
CA PHE A 54 -14.90 0.84 1.47
C PHE A 54 -13.74 1.73 1.04
N TYR A 55 -12.53 1.18 1.14
CA TYR A 55 -11.31 1.87 0.75
C TYR A 55 -10.66 1.21 -0.44
N VAL A 56 -10.01 2.02 -1.27
CA VAL A 56 -9.07 1.56 -2.28
C VAL A 56 -7.88 2.53 -2.28
N ASP A 57 -6.68 1.99 -2.43
CA ASP A 57 -5.48 2.80 -2.59
C ASP A 57 -5.02 2.72 -4.04
N VAL A 58 -4.59 3.85 -4.59
CA VAL A 58 -4.01 3.93 -5.93
C VAL A 58 -2.59 4.45 -5.77
N ALA A 59 -1.60 3.61 -6.04
CA ALA A 59 -0.20 3.95 -5.85
C ALA A 59 0.54 3.95 -7.18
N GLN A 60 1.24 5.03 -7.45
CA GLN A 60 2.11 5.12 -8.62
C GLN A 60 3.36 4.28 -8.38
N THR A 61 3.80 3.57 -9.41
CA THR A 61 5.04 2.82 -9.37
C THR A 61 5.55 2.60 -10.80
N HIS A 62 6.72 2.03 -10.92
CA HIS A 62 7.32 1.74 -12.23
C HIS A 62 6.92 0.33 -12.67
N VAL A 63 5.69 0.20 -13.21
CA VAL A 63 5.16 -1.06 -13.72
C VAL A 63 4.68 -0.88 -15.15
N GLU A 64 4.78 -1.93 -15.96
CA GLU A 64 4.26 -1.93 -17.32
C GLU A 64 2.78 -2.26 -17.36
N LYS A 65 2.31 -3.03 -16.40
CA LYS A 65 0.90 -3.42 -16.25
C LYS A 65 0.44 -3.15 -14.84
N ASP A 66 -0.83 -2.79 -14.72
CA ASP A 66 -1.42 -2.60 -13.40
C ASP A 66 -1.40 -3.91 -12.62
N LEU A 67 -1.10 -3.79 -11.33
CA LEU A 67 -1.13 -4.90 -10.39
C LEU A 67 -2.07 -4.56 -9.26
N THR A 68 -2.77 -5.57 -8.77
CA THR A 68 -3.62 -5.42 -7.59
C THR A 68 -3.01 -6.21 -6.45
N THR A 69 -2.88 -5.56 -5.31
CA THR A 69 -2.41 -6.20 -4.09
C THR A 69 -3.36 -5.83 -2.94
N MET A 70 -3.22 -6.49 -1.80
CA MET A 70 -4.00 -6.14 -0.62
C MET A 70 -3.12 -5.30 0.30
N ARG A 71 -3.56 -4.08 0.59
CA ARG A 71 -2.88 -3.26 1.58
C ARG A 71 -3.36 -3.65 2.97
N MET A 72 -2.41 -3.99 3.82
CA MET A 72 -2.67 -4.37 5.20
C MET A 72 -1.89 -3.45 6.12
N ASN A 73 -2.60 -2.57 6.81
CA ASN A 73 -1.98 -1.71 7.81
C ASN A 73 -2.03 -2.40 9.16
N VAL A 74 -0.91 -2.39 9.86
CA VAL A 74 -0.75 -3.06 11.15
C VAL A 74 -0.17 -2.11 12.19
N ARG A 75 -0.36 -2.43 13.45
CA ARG A 75 0.22 -1.66 14.54
C ARG A 75 1.69 -2.02 14.78
N ASP A 76 2.04 -3.28 14.58
CA ASP A 76 3.41 -3.77 14.80
C ASP A 76 3.94 -4.39 13.51
N TYR A 77 4.71 -3.61 12.78
CA TYR A 77 5.28 -4.01 11.49
C TYR A 77 6.17 -5.26 11.64
N GLU A 78 7.04 -5.28 12.65
CA GLU A 78 7.99 -6.37 12.81
C GLU A 78 7.28 -7.69 13.11
N GLU A 79 6.25 -7.66 13.95
CA GLU A 79 5.44 -8.84 14.25
C GLU A 79 4.80 -9.40 12.98
N ALA A 80 4.17 -8.52 12.20
CA ALA A 80 3.48 -8.91 10.97
C ALA A 80 4.48 -9.40 9.91
N TYR A 81 5.62 -8.72 9.80
CA TYR A 81 6.67 -9.10 8.86
C TYR A 81 7.17 -10.52 9.15
N ASP A 82 7.50 -10.79 10.41
CA ASP A 82 7.99 -12.10 10.82
C ASP A 82 6.93 -13.19 10.63
N PHE A 83 5.66 -12.85 10.90
CA PHE A 83 4.55 -13.77 10.68
C PHE A 83 4.43 -14.16 9.19
N LEU A 84 4.45 -13.18 8.30
CA LEU A 84 4.36 -13.45 6.86
C LEU A 84 5.58 -14.22 6.37
N LYS A 85 6.75 -13.85 6.83
CA LYS A 85 7.99 -14.54 6.47
C LYS A 85 7.95 -16.01 6.90
N ALA A 86 7.41 -16.29 8.08
CA ALA A 86 7.24 -17.67 8.57
C ALA A 86 6.26 -18.47 7.72
N HIS A 87 5.36 -17.81 6.98
CA HIS A 87 4.42 -18.45 6.06
C HIS A 87 4.95 -18.51 4.63
N GLY A 88 6.22 -18.25 4.42
CA GLY A 88 6.86 -18.36 3.12
C GLY A 88 6.82 -17.11 2.26
N PHE A 89 6.28 -16.02 2.76
CA PHE A 89 6.28 -14.75 2.01
C PHE A 89 7.68 -14.21 1.90
N LYS A 90 7.97 -13.60 0.76
CA LYS A 90 9.25 -12.92 0.51
C LYS A 90 9.02 -11.44 0.29
N ASN A 91 9.95 -10.63 0.80
CA ASN A 91 9.94 -9.19 0.61
C ASN A 91 10.53 -8.86 -0.76
N VAL A 92 9.73 -8.29 -1.64
CA VAL A 92 10.14 -7.98 -3.01
C VAL A 92 11.19 -6.87 -3.06
N THR A 93 11.15 -5.94 -2.10
CA THR A 93 12.11 -4.85 -2.01
C THR A 93 13.51 -5.34 -1.68
N GLY A 94 13.61 -6.48 -1.00
CA GLY A 94 14.85 -7.07 -0.51
C GLY A 94 14.66 -7.49 0.93
N GLU A 95 15.38 -8.52 1.37
CA GLU A 95 15.22 -9.03 2.72
C GLU A 95 15.46 -7.93 3.75
N ASP A 96 14.48 -7.76 4.64
CA ASP A 96 14.48 -6.77 5.73
C ASP A 96 14.55 -5.30 5.29
N LYS A 97 14.29 -5.03 4.02
CA LYS A 97 14.25 -3.65 3.52
C LYS A 97 12.84 -3.10 3.54
N THR A 98 12.72 -1.78 3.70
CA THR A 98 11.42 -1.10 3.74
C THR A 98 11.39 0.03 2.72
N VAL A 99 10.16 0.36 2.28
CA VAL A 99 9.87 1.59 1.56
C VAL A 99 9.29 2.57 2.59
N GLU A 100 9.88 3.74 2.70
CA GLU A 100 9.49 4.69 3.73
C GLU A 100 8.97 5.99 3.14
N SER A 101 7.99 6.57 3.82
CA SER A 101 7.51 7.91 3.56
C SER A 101 7.57 8.69 4.87
N ALA A 102 7.15 9.95 4.86
CA ALA A 102 7.12 10.78 6.07
C ALA A 102 6.20 10.20 7.16
N SER A 103 5.22 9.37 6.79
CA SER A 103 4.17 8.91 7.70
C SER A 103 4.04 7.40 7.80
N ALA A 104 4.84 6.62 7.06
CA ALA A 104 4.68 5.17 7.05
C ALA A 104 5.94 4.45 6.64
N LYS A 105 6.04 3.19 7.04
CA LYS A 105 7.01 2.25 6.47
C LYS A 105 6.24 1.06 5.93
N SER A 106 6.73 0.49 4.83
CA SER A 106 6.03 -0.60 4.15
C SER A 106 6.96 -1.48 3.37
N CYS A 107 6.46 -2.63 2.95
CA CYS A 107 7.10 -3.48 1.95
C CYS A 107 6.05 -4.31 1.24
N LEU A 108 6.39 -4.78 0.06
CA LEU A 108 5.52 -5.69 -0.69
C LEU A 108 5.96 -7.12 -0.42
N MET A 109 5.10 -7.89 0.20
CA MET A 109 5.35 -9.29 0.54
C MET A 109 4.60 -10.18 -0.45
N VAL A 110 5.28 -11.19 -0.98
CA VAL A 110 4.69 -12.09 -1.97
C VAL A 110 4.77 -13.53 -1.47
N SER A 111 3.62 -14.21 -1.49
CA SER A 111 3.53 -15.61 -1.07
C SER A 111 4.20 -16.55 -2.07
N PRO A 112 4.46 -17.81 -1.68
CA PRO A 112 5.01 -18.79 -2.62
C PRO A 112 4.17 -18.98 -3.88
N SER A 113 2.86 -18.75 -3.81
CA SER A 113 1.94 -18.90 -4.95
C SER A 113 1.70 -17.60 -5.72
N GLY A 114 2.31 -16.48 -5.31
CA GLY A 114 2.19 -15.21 -6.01
C GLY A 114 1.19 -14.23 -5.43
N PHE A 115 0.47 -14.60 -4.39
CA PHE A 115 -0.42 -13.66 -3.69
C PHE A 115 0.40 -12.61 -2.96
N SER A 116 0.01 -11.33 -3.05
CA SER A 116 0.81 -10.25 -2.48
C SER A 116 0.04 -9.44 -1.44
N ILE A 117 0.80 -8.95 -0.46
CA ILE A 117 0.30 -8.05 0.59
C ILE A 117 1.24 -6.86 0.69
N GLN A 118 0.70 -5.66 0.58
CA GLN A 118 1.44 -4.43 0.88
C GLN A 118 1.34 -4.19 2.38
N LEU A 119 2.35 -4.64 3.11
CA LEU A 119 2.42 -4.51 4.56
C LEU A 119 2.83 -3.10 4.92
N THR A 120 2.06 -2.43 5.76
CA THR A 120 2.29 -1.02 6.09
C THR A 120 2.07 -0.76 7.58
N GLN A 121 2.93 0.08 8.17
CA GLN A 121 2.72 0.63 9.50
C GLN A 121 2.82 2.15 9.39
N HIS A 122 1.79 2.86 9.84
CA HIS A 122 1.83 4.31 9.92
C HIS A 122 2.70 4.76 11.09
N ILE A 123 3.51 5.78 10.84
CA ILE A 123 4.36 6.40 11.85
C ILE A 123 3.78 7.79 12.10
N ARG A 124 3.25 8.02 13.31
CA ARG A 124 2.71 9.31 13.69
C ARG A 124 3.69 10.04 14.58
N LYS A 125 3.67 11.36 14.52
CA LYS A 125 4.57 12.17 15.37
C LYS A 125 4.32 11.93 16.86
N GLU A 126 3.07 11.79 17.25
CA GLU A 126 2.68 11.54 18.64
C GLU A 126 2.99 10.13 19.12
N ASP A 127 3.36 9.23 18.22
CA ASP A 127 3.76 7.86 18.54
C ASP A 127 5.25 7.72 18.80
N LYS A 128 5.96 8.82 18.75
CA LYS A 128 7.42 8.83 18.94
C LYS A 128 7.79 9.07 20.38
#